data_9be20d24660c26ee3a25f67585ae9a83
#
_entry.id   9be20d24660c26ee3a25f67585ae9a83
#
_cell.length_a   1.000
_cell.length_b   1.000
_cell.length_c   1.000
_cell.angle_alpha   90.00
_cell.angle_beta   90.00
_cell.angle_gamma   90.00
#
_symmetry.space_group_name_H-M   'P 1'
#
loop_
_entity.id
_entity.type
_entity.pdbx_description
1 polymer ?
#
loop_
_entity_poly.entity_id
_entity_poly.type
_entity_poly.pdbx_seq_one_letter_code
_entity_poly.pdbx_strand_id
1 'polypeptide(L)'
;QYIKSQKQEAHLAVFNSNMFLAYEADFAKTATEIDSNMEGIYDAIEPFTEKYSKVFKIIVYTTAVLSGFDMSSDDFDLIHSFPADPKLKTIPMLLADLKTINDSGAPSFMRDAVNKDIAEIVFNDDDLELRKYKVKHSFFPFNGKSDADIAMLITTTWVSERSKIVWANFEAIFADIEKEKGDDFYTMDEKAQQKVFDKIVDLWVEKITPKN
;
A
#
# COMPACT_ATOMS: atom_id res chain seq x y z
N GLN A 1 26.39 -33.28 -4.79
CA GLN A 1 27.22 -32.09 -4.48
C GLN A 1 27.52 -31.27 -5.74
N TYR A 2 27.95 -31.87 -6.84
CA TYR A 2 28.32 -31.16 -8.09
C TYR A 2 27.19 -30.31 -8.69
N ILE A 3 25.97 -30.84 -8.78
CA ILE A 3 24.79 -30.10 -9.27
C ILE A 3 24.44 -28.92 -8.37
N LYS A 4 24.63 -29.05 -7.06
CA LYS A 4 24.36 -27.95 -6.11
C LYS A 4 25.36 -26.82 -6.27
N SER A 5 26.65 -27.15 -6.49
CA SER A 5 27.70 -26.17 -6.81
C SER A 5 27.42 -25.41 -8.11
N GLN A 6 27.06 -26.12 -9.20
CA GLN A 6 26.72 -25.47 -10.47
C GLN A 6 25.51 -24.55 -10.40
N LYS A 7 24.47 -24.95 -9.64
CA LYS A 7 23.33 -24.06 -9.39
C LYS A 7 23.75 -22.80 -8.64
N GLN A 8 24.61 -22.92 -7.63
CA GLN A 8 25.15 -21.79 -6.88
C GLN A 8 25.95 -20.84 -7.77
N GLU A 9 26.83 -21.37 -8.61
CA GLU A 9 27.62 -20.58 -9.54
C GLU A 9 26.73 -19.86 -10.56
N ALA A 10 25.69 -20.52 -11.07
CA ALA A 10 24.72 -19.92 -11.99
C ALA A 10 23.93 -18.79 -11.33
N HIS A 11 23.47 -18.97 -10.09
CA HIS A 11 22.75 -17.92 -9.35
C HIS A 11 23.65 -16.73 -9.03
N LEU A 12 24.90 -16.98 -8.61
CA LEU A 12 25.89 -15.91 -8.40
C LEU A 12 26.19 -15.15 -9.68
N ALA A 13 26.29 -15.86 -10.81
CA ALA A 13 26.57 -15.22 -12.10
C ALA A 13 25.42 -14.35 -12.63
N VAL A 14 24.18 -14.74 -12.36
CA VAL A 14 22.99 -14.03 -12.88
C VAL A 14 22.52 -12.95 -11.92
N PHE A 15 22.46 -13.24 -10.61
CA PHE A 15 21.83 -12.36 -9.63
C PHE A 15 22.81 -11.74 -8.62
N ASN A 16 24.11 -12.07 -8.74
CA ASN A 16 25.12 -11.72 -7.75
C ASN A 16 24.69 -12.04 -6.30
N SER A 17 23.88 -13.07 -6.14
CA SER A 17 23.24 -13.40 -4.87
C SER A 17 23.03 -14.91 -4.72
N ASN A 18 23.25 -15.40 -3.52
CA ASN A 18 22.93 -16.79 -3.11
C ASN A 18 21.54 -16.92 -2.46
N MET A 19 20.73 -15.89 -2.48
CA MET A 19 19.49 -15.82 -1.69
C MET A 19 18.51 -16.93 -2.03
N PHE A 20 18.34 -17.29 -3.30
CA PHE A 20 17.42 -18.35 -3.73
C PHE A 20 17.88 -19.76 -3.34
N LEU A 21 19.13 -19.93 -2.96
CA LEU A 21 19.68 -21.22 -2.52
C LEU A 21 19.69 -21.36 -0.99
N ALA A 22 19.47 -20.27 -0.28
CA ALA A 22 19.52 -20.24 1.19
C ALA A 22 18.29 -20.90 1.86
N TYR A 23 17.28 -21.32 1.08
CA TYR A 23 16.11 -22.04 1.60
C TYR A 23 16.46 -23.42 2.22
N GLU A 24 17.66 -23.92 1.99
CA GLU A 24 18.13 -25.19 2.55
C GLU A 24 19.17 -25.04 3.68
N ALA A 25 19.52 -23.84 4.09
CA ALA A 25 20.50 -23.62 5.16
C ALA A 25 19.83 -22.98 6.37
N ASP A 26 19.82 -23.68 7.48
CA ASP A 26 19.35 -23.30 8.82
C ASP A 26 20.13 -22.12 9.46
N PHE A 27 20.63 -21.17 8.67
CA PHE A 27 21.34 -20.01 9.19
C PHE A 27 20.44 -18.78 9.20
N ALA A 28 20.17 -18.28 10.39
CA ALA A 28 19.58 -16.95 10.55
C ALA A 28 20.50 -15.90 9.90
N LYS A 29 20.11 -15.41 8.72
CA LYS A 29 20.80 -14.29 8.07
C LYS A 29 20.47 -13.00 8.82
N THR A 30 21.46 -12.13 8.97
CA THR A 30 21.22 -10.79 9.50
C THR A 30 20.42 -9.97 8.48
N ALA A 31 19.68 -8.95 8.95
CA ALA A 31 18.94 -8.05 8.07
C ALA A 31 19.86 -7.44 7.00
N THR A 32 21.09 -7.08 7.35
CA THR A 32 22.11 -6.53 6.45
C THR A 32 22.53 -7.52 5.36
N GLU A 33 22.65 -8.82 5.67
CA GLU A 33 22.96 -9.84 4.66
C GLU A 33 21.79 -10.07 3.70
N ILE A 34 20.55 -9.96 4.19
CA ILE A 34 19.35 -10.03 3.36
C ILE A 34 19.32 -8.84 2.41
N ASP A 35 19.54 -7.62 2.90
CA ASP A 35 19.55 -6.40 2.10
C ASP A 35 20.62 -6.45 1.01
N SER A 36 21.86 -6.83 1.35
CA SER A 36 22.95 -6.93 0.38
C SER A 36 22.68 -8.00 -0.70
N ASN A 37 22.05 -9.11 -0.33
CA ASN A 37 21.68 -10.14 -1.30
C ASN A 37 20.53 -9.68 -2.21
N MET A 38 19.58 -8.88 -1.68
CA MET A 38 18.48 -8.31 -2.46
C MET A 38 18.97 -7.27 -3.44
N GLU A 39 19.94 -6.43 -3.07
CA GLU A 39 20.52 -5.41 -3.93
C GLU A 39 21.08 -6.00 -5.23
N GLY A 40 21.82 -7.12 -5.17
CA GLY A 40 22.30 -7.82 -6.36
C GLY A 40 21.18 -8.39 -7.25
N ILE A 41 20.02 -8.73 -6.69
CA ILE A 41 18.85 -9.16 -7.46
C ILE A 41 18.20 -7.95 -8.15
N TYR A 42 18.10 -6.81 -7.47
CA TYR A 42 17.55 -5.59 -8.04
C TYR A 42 18.40 -5.07 -9.19
N ASP A 43 19.71 -5.05 -9.04
CA ASP A 43 20.66 -4.67 -10.09
C ASP A 43 20.52 -5.54 -11.35
N ALA A 44 20.18 -6.82 -11.15
CA ALA A 44 19.92 -7.73 -12.25
C ALA A 44 18.54 -7.52 -12.91
N ILE A 45 17.52 -7.12 -12.14
CA ILE A 45 16.13 -6.95 -12.61
C ILE A 45 15.94 -5.59 -13.29
N GLU A 46 16.59 -4.53 -12.83
CA GLU A 46 16.43 -3.16 -13.33
C GLU A 46 16.59 -3.05 -14.85
N PRO A 47 17.64 -3.60 -15.50
CA PRO A 47 17.78 -3.56 -16.95
C PRO A 47 16.65 -4.27 -17.70
N PHE A 48 16.05 -5.32 -17.09
CA PHE A 48 14.91 -6.01 -17.68
C PHE A 48 13.66 -5.14 -17.60
N THR A 49 13.42 -4.46 -16.49
CA THR A 49 12.28 -3.56 -16.31
C THR A 49 12.26 -2.46 -17.35
N GLU A 50 13.40 -1.82 -17.62
CA GLU A 50 13.54 -0.84 -18.69
C GLU A 50 13.26 -1.41 -20.09
N LYS A 51 13.80 -2.59 -20.39
CA LYS A 51 13.58 -3.25 -21.69
C LYS A 51 12.12 -3.64 -21.87
N TYR A 52 11.49 -4.22 -20.87
CA TYR A 52 10.06 -4.56 -20.89
C TYR A 52 9.19 -3.32 -21.08
N SER A 53 9.51 -2.22 -20.40
CA SER A 53 8.81 -0.96 -20.58
C SER A 53 8.84 -0.48 -22.03
N LYS A 54 10.02 -0.51 -22.67
CA LYS A 54 10.18 -0.12 -24.08
C LYS A 54 9.41 -1.03 -25.02
N VAL A 55 9.50 -2.35 -24.82
CA VAL A 55 8.80 -3.35 -25.65
C VAL A 55 7.29 -3.21 -25.46
N PHE A 56 6.81 -3.03 -24.24
CA PHE A 56 5.40 -2.82 -23.96
C PHE A 56 4.85 -1.58 -24.67
N LYS A 57 5.57 -0.45 -24.62
CA LYS A 57 5.20 0.77 -25.37
C LYS A 57 5.06 0.47 -26.86
N ILE A 58 6.05 -0.21 -27.45
CA ILE A 58 6.02 -0.55 -28.87
C ILE A 58 4.80 -1.41 -29.21
N ILE A 59 4.50 -2.43 -28.39
CA ILE A 59 3.34 -3.31 -28.61
C ILE A 59 2.04 -2.50 -28.56
N VAL A 60 1.84 -1.66 -27.53
CA VAL A 60 0.63 -0.86 -27.39
C VAL A 60 0.48 0.13 -28.53
N TYR A 61 1.55 0.86 -28.91
CA TYR A 61 1.54 1.74 -30.07
C TYR A 61 1.20 1.02 -31.35
N THR A 62 1.86 -0.11 -31.62
CA THR A 62 1.60 -0.90 -32.82
C THR A 62 0.16 -1.39 -32.87
N THR A 63 -0.37 -1.88 -31.75
CA THR A 63 -1.74 -2.35 -31.63
C THR A 63 -2.75 -1.21 -31.85
N ALA A 64 -2.49 -0.04 -31.27
CA ALA A 64 -3.34 1.13 -31.46
C ALA A 64 -3.38 1.58 -32.94
N VAL A 65 -2.22 1.68 -33.60
CA VAL A 65 -2.13 2.00 -35.03
C VAL A 65 -2.89 0.98 -35.89
N LEU A 66 -2.70 -0.32 -35.64
CA LEU A 66 -3.40 -1.38 -36.35
C LEU A 66 -4.92 -1.38 -36.10
N SER A 67 -5.35 -0.87 -34.94
CA SER A 67 -6.76 -0.70 -34.60
C SER A 67 -7.37 0.60 -35.14
N GLY A 68 -6.60 1.40 -35.88
CA GLY A 68 -7.06 2.62 -36.52
C GLY A 68 -7.13 3.84 -35.57
N PHE A 69 -6.47 3.81 -34.44
CA PHE A 69 -6.33 4.98 -33.57
C PHE A 69 -5.36 5.99 -34.18
N ASP A 70 -5.75 7.27 -34.16
CA ASP A 70 -4.87 8.35 -34.57
C ASP A 70 -3.88 8.67 -33.43
N MET A 71 -2.64 8.22 -33.64
CA MET A 71 -1.55 8.41 -32.65
C MET A 71 -0.90 9.81 -32.74
N SER A 72 -1.32 10.63 -33.69
CA SER A 72 -0.86 12.02 -33.84
C SER A 72 -1.66 13.01 -33.00
N SER A 73 -2.75 12.57 -32.36
CA SER A 73 -3.52 13.43 -31.47
C SER A 73 -2.82 13.65 -30.14
N ASP A 74 -2.77 14.89 -29.66
CA ASP A 74 -2.22 15.24 -28.33
C ASP A 74 -2.98 14.57 -27.17
N ASP A 75 -4.13 13.96 -27.47
CA ASP A 75 -4.99 13.26 -26.51
C ASP A 75 -4.53 11.81 -26.23
N PHE A 76 -3.58 11.27 -27.00
CA PHE A 76 -3.06 9.92 -26.77
C PHE A 76 -1.77 9.97 -25.96
N ASP A 77 -1.89 9.86 -24.66
CA ASP A 77 -0.73 9.66 -23.78
C ASP A 77 -0.78 8.27 -23.14
N LEU A 78 0.23 7.46 -23.44
CA LEU A 78 0.41 6.17 -22.79
C LEU A 78 1.11 6.37 -21.44
N ILE A 79 0.33 6.60 -20.41
CA ILE A 79 0.83 6.63 -19.04
C ILE A 79 0.95 5.19 -18.56
N HIS A 80 2.18 4.67 -18.53
CA HIS A 80 2.47 3.43 -17.82
C HIS A 80 3.70 3.67 -16.94
N SER A 81 3.65 3.21 -15.73
CA SER A 81 4.80 3.21 -14.84
C SER A 81 5.14 1.78 -14.46
N PHE A 82 6.34 1.34 -14.85
CA PHE A 82 6.98 0.28 -14.10
C PHE A 82 7.65 0.92 -12.89
N PRO A 83 7.67 0.26 -11.72
CA PRO A 83 8.37 0.79 -10.56
C PRO A 83 9.81 1.16 -10.97
N ALA A 84 10.20 2.41 -10.73
CA ALA A 84 11.57 2.86 -10.99
C ALA A 84 12.56 2.14 -10.06
N ASP A 85 12.07 1.65 -8.95
CA ASP A 85 12.80 0.84 -7.98
C ASP A 85 12.01 -0.45 -7.74
N PRO A 86 12.41 -1.59 -8.38
CA PRO A 86 11.73 -2.87 -8.22
C PRO A 86 12.00 -3.53 -6.87
N LYS A 87 12.46 -2.78 -5.85
CA LYS A 87 12.72 -3.32 -4.53
C LYS A 87 11.46 -3.95 -3.97
N LEU A 88 11.51 -5.26 -3.84
CA LEU A 88 10.50 -6.03 -3.14
C LEU A 88 10.63 -5.72 -1.65
N LYS A 89 9.90 -4.72 -1.19
CA LYS A 89 9.84 -4.41 0.25
C LYS A 89 9.15 -5.55 0.98
N THR A 90 9.82 -6.11 1.94
CA THR A 90 9.21 -7.11 2.85
C THR A 90 8.53 -6.41 4.02
N ILE A 91 7.55 -7.07 4.64
CA ILE A 91 6.88 -6.53 5.83
C ILE A 91 7.88 -6.13 6.94
N PRO A 92 8.92 -6.92 7.29
CA PRO A 92 9.92 -6.49 8.27
C PRO A 92 10.67 -5.21 7.89
N MET A 93 11.00 -5.01 6.59
CA MET A 93 11.64 -3.78 6.12
C MET A 93 10.70 -2.59 6.28
N LEU A 94 9.44 -2.72 5.88
CA LEU A 94 8.44 -1.67 6.03
C LEU A 94 8.16 -1.32 7.50
N LEU A 95 8.17 -2.29 8.39
CA LEU A 95 8.04 -2.04 9.83
C LEU A 95 9.27 -1.31 10.40
N ALA A 96 10.47 -1.60 9.90
CA ALA A 96 11.68 -0.87 10.26
C ALA A 96 11.64 0.57 9.74
N ASP A 97 11.18 0.78 8.49
CA ASP A 97 10.94 2.11 7.91
C ASP A 97 9.93 2.89 8.74
N LEU A 98 8.80 2.27 9.10
CA LEU A 98 7.75 2.87 9.93
C LEU A 98 8.29 3.31 11.30
N LYS A 99 9.12 2.47 11.93
CA LYS A 99 9.79 2.82 13.19
C LYS A 99 10.70 4.03 13.00
N THR A 100 11.55 4.03 11.96
CA THR A 100 12.46 5.13 11.65
C THR A 100 11.70 6.45 11.41
N ILE A 101 10.58 6.38 10.66
CA ILE A 101 9.68 7.53 10.42
C ILE A 101 9.10 8.06 11.73
N ASN A 102 8.66 7.18 12.62
CA ASN A 102 8.13 7.56 13.92
C ASN A 102 9.20 8.22 14.81
N ASP A 103 10.38 7.63 14.86
CA ASP A 103 11.49 8.10 15.70
C ASP A 103 12.08 9.44 15.19
N SER A 104 12.03 9.68 13.87
CA SER A 104 12.56 10.92 13.23
C SER A 104 11.59 12.10 13.28
N GLY A 105 10.34 11.90 13.71
CA GLY A 105 9.30 12.94 13.64
C GLY A 105 8.95 13.36 12.22
N ALA A 106 9.13 12.46 11.25
CA ALA A 106 8.83 12.71 9.85
C ALA A 106 7.34 13.04 9.62
N PRO A 107 7.01 13.75 8.53
CA PRO A 107 5.63 14.12 8.22
C PRO A 107 4.68 12.91 8.15
N SER A 108 3.45 13.11 8.59
CA SER A 108 2.43 12.04 8.69
C SER A 108 2.17 11.30 7.39
N PHE A 109 2.26 11.99 6.23
CA PHE A 109 2.05 11.35 4.93
C PHE A 109 3.08 10.26 4.59
N MET A 110 4.29 10.32 5.16
CA MET A 110 5.28 9.25 4.98
C MET A 110 4.87 7.98 5.72
N ARG A 111 4.30 8.13 6.92
CA ARG A 111 3.73 7.02 7.69
C ARG A 111 2.57 6.37 6.93
N ASP A 112 1.68 7.20 6.36
CA ASP A 112 0.57 6.72 5.53
C ASP A 112 1.04 5.94 4.31
N ALA A 113 2.10 6.38 3.64
CA ALA A 113 2.66 5.70 2.49
C ALA A 113 3.14 4.29 2.88
N VAL A 114 3.91 4.17 3.97
CA VAL A 114 4.39 2.86 4.43
C VAL A 114 3.25 1.95 4.90
N ASN A 115 2.24 2.49 5.58
CA ASN A 115 1.06 1.70 5.99
C ASN A 115 0.29 1.16 4.78
N LYS A 116 0.19 1.93 3.68
CA LYS A 116 -0.41 1.45 2.42
C LYS A 116 0.40 0.34 1.79
N ASP A 117 1.73 0.49 1.73
CA ASP A 117 2.63 -0.55 1.22
C ASP A 117 2.47 -1.85 2.02
N ILE A 118 2.38 -1.76 3.35
CA ILE A 118 2.14 -2.92 4.22
C ILE A 118 0.78 -3.56 3.90
N ALA A 119 -0.28 -2.77 3.79
CA ALA A 119 -1.61 -3.28 3.49
C ALA A 119 -1.67 -3.97 2.11
N GLU A 120 -1.01 -3.42 1.10
CA GLU A 120 -0.92 -4.03 -0.23
C GLU A 120 -0.21 -5.38 -0.21
N ILE A 121 0.81 -5.56 0.62
CA ILE A 121 1.48 -6.84 0.77
C ILE A 121 0.62 -7.84 1.57
N VAL A 122 0.01 -7.39 2.66
CA VAL A 122 -0.81 -8.26 3.54
C VAL A 122 -2.06 -8.77 2.84
N PHE A 123 -2.71 -7.92 2.04
CA PHE A 123 -3.98 -8.23 1.35
C PHE A 123 -3.79 -8.50 -0.15
N ASN A 124 -2.56 -8.85 -0.59
CA ASN A 124 -2.22 -9.03 -2.01
C ASN A 124 -3.15 -10.04 -2.74
N ASP A 125 -3.61 -11.08 -2.04
CA ASP A 125 -4.47 -12.12 -2.60
C ASP A 125 -5.95 -11.90 -2.29
N ASP A 126 -6.32 -10.81 -1.60
CA ASP A 126 -7.69 -10.48 -1.22
C ASP A 126 -8.07 -9.06 -1.60
N ASP A 127 -8.54 -8.90 -2.83
CA ASP A 127 -8.99 -7.61 -3.38
C ASP A 127 -10.09 -6.94 -2.54
N LEU A 128 -10.94 -7.73 -1.88
CA LEU A 128 -12.02 -7.21 -1.04
C LEU A 128 -11.46 -6.60 0.24
N GLU A 129 -10.59 -7.31 0.93
CA GLU A 129 -9.99 -6.81 2.18
C GLU A 129 -9.07 -5.60 1.93
N LEU A 130 -8.30 -5.60 0.83
CA LEU A 130 -7.53 -4.43 0.43
C LEU A 130 -8.45 -3.23 0.15
N ARG A 131 -9.59 -3.45 -0.49
CA ARG A 131 -10.58 -2.40 -0.75
C ARG A 131 -11.22 -1.90 0.55
N LYS A 132 -11.60 -2.79 1.45
CA LYS A 132 -12.10 -2.44 2.78
C LYS A 132 -11.08 -1.57 3.52
N TYR A 133 -9.82 -1.97 3.53
CA TYR A 133 -8.75 -1.17 4.12
C TYR A 133 -8.67 0.24 3.50
N LYS A 134 -8.62 0.33 2.16
CA LYS A 134 -8.52 1.63 1.45
C LYS A 134 -9.69 2.55 1.76
N VAL A 135 -10.91 2.01 1.77
CA VAL A 135 -12.12 2.77 2.10
C VAL A 135 -12.12 3.18 3.57
N LYS A 136 -11.91 2.26 4.51
CA LYS A 136 -11.82 2.59 5.94
C LYS A 136 -10.75 3.66 6.19
N HIS A 137 -9.58 3.51 5.59
CA HIS A 137 -8.51 4.49 5.69
C HIS A 137 -8.94 5.89 5.20
N SER A 138 -9.69 6.01 4.11
CA SER A 138 -10.14 7.31 3.59
C SER A 138 -11.11 8.05 4.53
N PHE A 139 -11.87 7.32 5.35
CA PHE A 139 -12.80 7.87 6.33
C PHE A 139 -12.21 8.10 7.72
N PHE A 140 -10.98 7.63 7.96
CA PHE A 140 -10.34 7.80 9.26
C PHE A 140 -9.92 9.27 9.47
N PRO A 141 -10.41 9.95 10.55
CA PRO A 141 -10.25 11.40 10.68
C PRO A 141 -8.81 11.86 10.99
N PHE A 142 -7.92 10.94 11.38
CA PHE A 142 -6.56 11.25 11.82
C PHE A 142 -5.49 10.46 11.04
N ASN A 143 -5.70 10.28 9.74
CA ASN A 143 -4.73 9.58 8.90
C ASN A 143 -3.30 10.10 9.08
N GLY A 144 -2.35 9.17 9.21
CA GLY A 144 -0.94 9.45 9.37
C GLY A 144 -0.53 10.02 10.74
N LYS A 145 -1.46 10.19 11.68
CA LYS A 145 -1.13 10.61 13.04
C LYS A 145 -0.73 9.41 13.89
N SER A 146 0.19 9.60 14.82
CA SER A 146 0.45 8.61 15.86
C SER A 146 -0.63 8.69 16.96
N ASP A 147 -0.76 7.61 17.74
CA ASP A 147 -1.71 7.60 18.87
C ASP A 147 -1.43 8.74 19.87
N ALA A 148 -0.16 9.07 20.07
CA ALA A 148 0.24 10.20 20.92
C ALA A 148 -0.22 11.55 20.34
N ASP A 149 -0.06 11.76 19.02
CA ASP A 149 -0.55 12.97 18.36
C ASP A 149 -2.07 13.07 18.42
N ILE A 150 -2.77 11.94 18.21
CA ILE A 150 -4.23 11.88 18.28
C ILE A 150 -4.69 12.21 19.69
N ALA A 151 -4.08 11.61 20.73
CA ALA A 151 -4.41 11.89 22.12
C ALA A 151 -4.22 13.39 22.45
N MET A 152 -3.16 14.00 21.96
CA MET A 152 -2.92 15.44 22.12
C MET A 152 -3.98 16.27 21.38
N LEU A 153 -4.31 15.92 20.13
CA LEU A 153 -5.29 16.65 19.33
C LEU A 153 -6.71 16.59 19.95
N ILE A 154 -7.12 15.44 20.49
CA ILE A 154 -8.43 15.25 21.11
C ILE A 154 -8.61 16.14 22.33
N THR A 155 -7.55 16.42 23.08
CA THR A 155 -7.60 17.32 24.25
C THR A 155 -7.70 18.79 23.84
N THR A 156 -7.45 19.13 22.58
CA THR A 156 -7.54 20.50 22.09
C THR A 156 -8.95 20.83 21.59
N THR A 157 -9.29 22.10 21.56
CA THR A 157 -10.57 22.61 21.02
C THR A 157 -10.59 22.65 19.49
N TRP A 158 -9.48 22.29 18.81
CA TRP A 158 -9.32 22.37 17.36
C TRP A 158 -9.98 21.20 16.60
N VAL A 159 -10.32 20.12 17.31
CA VAL A 159 -10.95 18.94 16.72
C VAL A 159 -12.44 19.00 16.97
N SER A 160 -13.24 18.81 15.91
CA SER A 160 -14.70 18.78 16.04
C SER A 160 -15.17 17.60 16.92
N GLU A 161 -16.26 17.77 17.66
CA GLU A 161 -16.85 16.68 18.43
C GLU A 161 -17.25 15.49 17.52
N ARG A 162 -17.70 15.78 16.30
CA ARG A 162 -17.97 14.74 15.29
C ARG A 162 -16.73 13.88 15.00
N SER A 163 -15.55 14.51 14.79
CA SER A 163 -14.31 13.77 14.53
C SER A 163 -13.84 12.95 15.72
N LYS A 164 -14.06 13.44 16.95
CA LYS A 164 -13.76 12.69 18.17
C LYS A 164 -14.66 11.46 18.31
N ILE A 165 -15.97 11.61 18.02
CA ILE A 165 -16.94 10.51 18.05
C ILE A 165 -16.58 9.46 16.99
N VAL A 166 -16.27 9.90 15.77
CA VAL A 166 -15.84 8.98 14.68
C VAL A 166 -14.60 8.21 15.10
N TRP A 167 -13.58 8.88 15.61
CA TRP A 167 -12.37 8.20 16.04
C TRP A 167 -12.60 7.19 17.16
N ALA A 168 -13.34 7.59 18.19
CA ALA A 168 -13.59 6.74 19.36
C ALA A 168 -14.45 5.52 19.04
N ASN A 169 -15.28 5.58 17.98
CA ASN A 169 -16.25 4.54 17.64
C ASN A 169 -16.07 4.02 16.21
N PHE A 170 -14.90 4.20 15.62
CA PHE A 170 -14.64 3.97 14.20
C PHE A 170 -15.06 2.58 13.72
N GLU A 171 -14.59 1.53 14.40
CA GLU A 171 -14.94 0.15 14.06
C GLU A 171 -16.44 -0.16 14.27
N ALA A 172 -17.05 0.40 15.29
CA ALA A 172 -18.48 0.21 15.53
C ALA A 172 -19.35 0.92 14.47
N ILE A 173 -18.93 2.09 14.01
CA ILE A 173 -19.58 2.81 12.90
C ILE A 173 -19.51 1.97 11.63
N PHE A 174 -18.33 1.39 11.32
CA PHE A 174 -18.19 0.53 10.16
C PHE A 174 -18.96 -0.79 10.30
N ALA A 175 -19.06 -1.36 11.50
CA ALA A 175 -19.89 -2.53 11.74
C ALA A 175 -21.39 -2.23 11.48
N ASP A 176 -21.86 -1.04 11.84
CA ASP A 176 -23.24 -0.62 11.54
C ASP A 176 -23.46 -0.38 10.03
N ILE A 177 -22.46 0.16 9.33
CA ILE A 177 -22.48 0.31 7.87
C ILE A 177 -22.53 -1.06 7.19
N GLU A 178 -21.67 -1.98 7.60
CA GLU A 178 -21.61 -3.35 7.06
C GLU A 178 -22.91 -4.12 7.35
N LYS A 179 -23.56 -3.87 8.48
CA LYS A 179 -24.87 -4.43 8.81
C LYS A 179 -25.98 -3.89 7.90
N GLU A 180 -25.92 -2.60 7.49
CA GLU A 180 -26.95 -1.97 6.63
C GLU A 180 -26.72 -2.30 5.14
N LYS A 181 -25.47 -2.33 4.67
CA LYS A 181 -25.09 -2.39 3.25
C LYS A 181 -24.30 -3.62 2.84
N GLY A 182 -23.75 -4.38 3.79
CA GLY A 182 -22.85 -5.47 3.49
C GLY A 182 -21.59 -5.00 2.77
N ASP A 183 -20.97 -5.91 2.03
CA ASP A 183 -19.77 -5.62 1.22
C ASP A 183 -20.04 -4.69 0.04
N ASP A 184 -21.30 -4.49 -0.35
CA ASP A 184 -21.68 -3.55 -1.42
C ASP A 184 -21.23 -2.12 -1.11
N PHE A 185 -21.17 -1.73 0.17
CA PHE A 185 -20.64 -0.43 0.57
C PHE A 185 -19.27 -0.13 -0.02
N TYR A 186 -18.39 -1.11 -0.04
CA TYR A 186 -17.01 -0.96 -0.49
C TYR A 186 -16.86 -0.90 -2.02
N THR A 187 -17.93 -1.17 -2.75
CA THR A 187 -17.98 -1.10 -4.23
C THR A 187 -18.72 0.12 -4.75
N MET A 188 -19.37 0.89 -3.87
CA MET A 188 -20.05 2.14 -4.23
C MET A 188 -19.07 3.22 -4.66
N ASP A 189 -19.55 4.21 -5.40
CA ASP A 189 -18.79 5.44 -5.66
C ASP A 189 -18.58 6.25 -4.37
N GLU A 190 -17.52 7.06 -4.34
CA GLU A 190 -17.12 7.83 -3.15
C GLU A 190 -18.24 8.73 -2.60
N LYS A 191 -19.07 9.31 -3.48
CA LYS A 191 -20.19 10.19 -3.05
C LYS A 191 -21.29 9.40 -2.37
N ALA A 192 -21.57 8.17 -2.86
CA ALA A 192 -22.53 7.29 -2.22
C ALA A 192 -21.99 6.76 -0.89
N GLN A 193 -20.72 6.38 -0.83
CA GLN A 193 -20.05 5.99 0.41
C GLN A 193 -20.12 7.11 1.45
N GLN A 194 -19.77 8.35 1.06
CA GLN A 194 -19.81 9.51 1.94
C GLN A 194 -21.22 9.74 2.52
N LYS A 195 -22.26 9.63 1.70
CA LYS A 195 -23.64 9.81 2.18
C LYS A 195 -24.05 8.74 3.21
N VAL A 196 -23.67 7.48 2.96
CA VAL A 196 -23.98 6.40 3.92
C VAL A 196 -23.20 6.61 5.21
N PHE A 197 -21.91 6.92 5.11
CA PHE A 197 -21.06 7.19 6.26
C PHE A 197 -21.59 8.35 7.08
N ASP A 198 -21.89 9.49 6.46
CA ASP A 198 -22.42 10.67 7.15
C ASP A 198 -23.72 10.36 7.87
N LYS A 199 -24.65 9.64 7.23
CA LYS A 199 -25.91 9.23 7.84
C LYS A 199 -25.69 8.43 9.13
N ILE A 200 -24.81 7.44 9.10
CA ILE A 200 -24.51 6.60 10.27
C ILE A 200 -23.79 7.42 11.36
N VAL A 201 -22.83 8.25 10.98
CA VAL A 201 -22.13 9.13 11.92
C VAL A 201 -23.09 10.10 12.60
N ASP A 202 -24.05 10.68 11.87
CA ASP A 202 -25.06 11.58 12.47
C ASP A 202 -25.92 10.87 13.51
N LEU A 203 -26.30 9.61 13.27
CA LEU A 203 -27.00 8.80 14.26
C LEU A 203 -26.15 8.56 15.52
N TRP A 204 -24.84 8.34 15.34
CA TRP A 204 -23.90 8.18 16.46
C TRP A 204 -23.73 9.49 17.24
N VAL A 205 -23.64 10.62 16.57
CA VAL A 205 -23.56 11.95 17.20
C VAL A 205 -24.82 12.22 18.03
N GLU A 206 -26.01 11.98 17.47
CA GLU A 206 -27.28 12.14 18.19
C GLU A 206 -27.41 11.23 19.42
N LYS A 207 -26.85 10.01 19.32
CA LYS A 207 -26.88 9.03 20.42
C LYS A 207 -25.97 9.41 21.58
N ILE A 208 -24.79 9.99 21.27
CA ILE A 208 -23.74 10.30 22.26
C ILE A 208 -23.92 11.71 22.83
N THR A 209 -24.42 12.64 22.03
CA THR A 209 -24.65 14.03 22.45
C THR A 209 -26.12 14.23 22.76
N PRO A 210 -26.57 14.01 24.01
CA PRO A 210 -27.97 14.21 24.35
C PRO A 210 -28.35 15.69 24.10
N LYS A 211 -29.47 15.88 23.41
CA LYS A 211 -30.07 17.21 23.27
C LYS A 211 -30.45 17.73 24.66
N ASN A 212 -29.73 18.77 25.11
CA ASN A 212 -30.16 19.55 26.26
C ASN A 212 -31.44 20.31 25.95
#